data_1e2cfd8d88ddc62e736faa3225997931
#
_entry.id   1e2cfd8d88ddc62e736faa3225997931
#
_cell.length_a   1.000
_cell.length_b   1.000
_cell.length_c   1.000
_cell.angle_alpha   90.00
_cell.angle_beta   90.00
_cell.angle_gamma   90.00
#
_symmetry.space_group_name_H-M   'P 1'
#
loop_
_entity.id
_entity.type
_entity.pdbx_description
1 polymer ?
#
loop_
_entity_poly.entity_id
_entity_poly.type
_entity_poly.pdbx_seq_one_letter_code
_entity_poly.pdbx_strand_id
1 'polypeptide(L)'
;MREHLVGYLFDSLDEAEAREVEAALADTLQSDAMRRDLELLKRAVAPLAFDRASLPAPAGLASRTLAFVAAQTGPETLPLRRPMTPAREAGAPASGRAWLDRLLMAASALAACILVVPLVYDAITESRARRVERNLQRVAGALHGYGESQRVYPTPPDGGPLSRAGLYAPTLVSDHRLVADDGTLVVPDSDLARRGSFRIPTIEELEAAQGTPRFDELIRIMGGDFGYTLSHRCAAGRLQPNENLRRATHPLLADAPAECCEKSDNHPDGFHYILFEDGHFERRHVDFLHQEDDHLYRNREGKVAAGSDPDDTVIGGSHHQP
;
A
#
# COMPACT_ATOMS: atom_id res chain seq x y z
N MET A 1 -6.75 -20.76 -13.95
CA MET A 1 -7.33 -20.33 -15.25
C MET A 1 -7.48 -18.80 -15.35
N ARG A 2 -8.23 -18.11 -14.50
CA ARG A 2 -8.34 -16.62 -14.57
C ARG A 2 -6.99 -15.93 -14.39
N GLU A 3 -6.10 -16.48 -13.59
CA GLU A 3 -4.75 -15.97 -13.33
C GLU A 3 -3.86 -15.98 -14.58
N HIS A 4 -4.10 -16.90 -15.51
CA HIS A 4 -3.34 -17.00 -16.76
C HIS A 4 -3.82 -16.04 -17.87
N LEU A 5 -5.00 -15.38 -17.71
CA LEU A 5 -5.51 -14.45 -18.74
C LEU A 5 -4.60 -13.23 -18.96
N VAL A 6 -3.93 -12.76 -17.92
CA VAL A 6 -2.96 -11.65 -18.02
C VAL A 6 -1.73 -12.11 -18.79
N GLY A 7 -1.17 -13.27 -18.45
CA GLY A 7 -0.05 -13.86 -19.16
C GLY A 7 -0.36 -14.14 -20.63
N TYR A 8 -1.59 -14.61 -20.92
CA TYR A 8 -2.08 -14.84 -22.28
C TYR A 8 -2.16 -13.52 -23.09
N LEU A 9 -2.65 -12.46 -22.45
CA LEU A 9 -2.76 -11.14 -23.10
C LEU A 9 -1.39 -10.54 -23.47
N PHE A 10 -0.35 -10.84 -22.71
CA PHE A 10 1.01 -10.33 -22.92
C PHE A 10 1.94 -11.33 -23.60
N ASP A 11 1.43 -12.47 -24.09
CA ASP A 11 2.20 -13.53 -24.74
C ASP A 11 3.38 -14.01 -23.87
N SER A 12 3.13 -14.12 -22.56
CA SER A 12 4.15 -14.47 -21.54
C SER A 12 3.95 -15.87 -20.94
N LEU A 13 2.95 -16.63 -21.40
CA LEU A 13 2.71 -18.01 -21.01
C LEU A 13 3.60 -18.99 -21.80
N ASP A 14 3.87 -20.14 -21.19
CA ASP A 14 4.45 -21.24 -21.94
C ASP A 14 3.42 -21.89 -22.89
N GLU A 15 3.90 -22.73 -23.82
CA GLU A 15 3.04 -23.35 -24.84
C GLU A 15 1.95 -24.28 -24.24
N ALA A 16 2.17 -24.85 -23.06
CA ALA A 16 1.19 -25.72 -22.41
C ALA A 16 0.09 -24.90 -21.76
N GLU A 17 0.45 -23.84 -21.04
CA GLU A 17 -0.48 -22.90 -20.40
C GLU A 17 -1.31 -22.13 -21.43
N ALA A 18 -0.68 -21.69 -22.52
CA ALA A 18 -1.39 -20.98 -23.60
C ALA A 18 -2.47 -21.88 -24.23
N ARG A 19 -2.14 -23.15 -24.52
CA ARG A 19 -3.11 -24.13 -25.04
C ARG A 19 -4.24 -24.42 -24.06
N GLU A 20 -3.97 -24.42 -22.76
CA GLU A 20 -4.99 -24.60 -21.73
C GLU A 20 -5.98 -23.42 -21.70
N VAL A 21 -5.50 -22.18 -21.82
CA VAL A 21 -6.33 -20.98 -21.91
C VAL A 21 -7.15 -20.99 -23.20
N GLU A 22 -6.56 -21.35 -24.35
CA GLU A 22 -7.27 -21.47 -25.63
C GLU A 22 -8.38 -22.51 -25.59
N ALA A 23 -8.12 -23.67 -25.02
CA ALA A 23 -9.10 -24.73 -24.84
C ALA A 23 -10.28 -24.27 -23.96
N ALA A 24 -9.99 -23.53 -22.89
CA ALA A 24 -11.03 -22.99 -22.02
C ALA A 24 -11.85 -21.85 -22.67
N LEU A 25 -11.23 -21.05 -23.54
CA LEU A 25 -11.93 -20.06 -24.36
C LEU A 25 -12.78 -20.68 -25.48
N ALA A 26 -12.46 -21.91 -25.89
CA ALA A 26 -13.25 -22.68 -26.87
C ALA A 26 -14.42 -23.43 -26.26
N ASP A 27 -14.40 -23.71 -24.95
CA ASP A 27 -15.48 -24.41 -24.23
C ASP A 27 -16.71 -23.52 -24.08
N THR A 28 -17.84 -23.93 -24.65
CA THR A 28 -19.09 -23.14 -24.70
C THR A 28 -19.72 -22.84 -23.35
N LEU A 29 -19.41 -23.61 -22.30
CA LEU A 29 -20.04 -23.46 -20.98
C LEU A 29 -19.30 -22.45 -20.06
N GLN A 30 -17.99 -22.26 -20.26
CA GLN A 30 -17.16 -21.35 -19.45
C GLN A 30 -16.67 -20.13 -20.22
N SER A 31 -16.76 -20.14 -21.56
CA SER A 31 -16.16 -19.14 -22.44
C SER A 31 -16.73 -17.73 -22.26
N ASP A 32 -18.01 -17.56 -21.97
CA ASP A 32 -18.66 -16.24 -21.92
C ASP A 32 -18.18 -15.38 -20.76
N ALA A 33 -17.86 -15.99 -19.61
CA ALA A 33 -17.28 -15.29 -18.47
C ALA A 33 -15.81 -14.93 -18.73
N MET A 34 -15.02 -15.89 -19.22
CA MET A 34 -13.61 -15.68 -19.55
C MET A 34 -13.39 -14.69 -20.69
N ARG A 35 -14.24 -14.71 -21.72
CA ARG A 35 -14.19 -13.72 -22.80
C ARG A 35 -14.51 -12.32 -22.30
N ARG A 36 -15.49 -12.16 -21.41
CA ARG A 36 -15.79 -10.87 -20.77
C ARG A 36 -14.62 -10.37 -19.94
N ASP A 37 -14.01 -11.24 -19.14
CA ASP A 37 -12.83 -10.89 -18.33
C ASP A 37 -11.65 -10.50 -19.24
N LEU A 38 -11.42 -11.21 -20.33
CA LEU A 38 -10.37 -10.90 -21.32
C LEU A 38 -10.62 -9.55 -22.02
N GLU A 39 -11.87 -9.26 -22.39
CA GLU A 39 -12.23 -7.97 -22.99
C GLU A 39 -12.10 -6.80 -22.00
N LEU A 40 -12.41 -7.01 -20.72
CA LEU A 40 -12.17 -6.02 -19.67
C LEU A 40 -10.66 -5.76 -19.50
N LEU A 41 -9.84 -6.82 -19.48
CA LEU A 41 -8.38 -6.70 -19.40
C LEU A 41 -7.82 -5.97 -20.63
N LYS A 42 -8.26 -6.30 -21.85
CA LYS A 42 -7.86 -5.59 -23.08
C LYS A 42 -8.18 -4.10 -23.00
N ARG A 43 -9.37 -3.73 -22.51
CA ARG A 43 -9.77 -2.32 -22.34
C ARG A 43 -8.93 -1.62 -21.28
N ALA A 44 -8.63 -2.30 -20.17
CA ALA A 44 -7.77 -1.75 -19.11
C ALA A 44 -6.34 -1.49 -19.60
N VAL A 45 -5.82 -2.35 -20.49
CA VAL A 45 -4.45 -2.25 -21.04
C VAL A 45 -4.39 -1.37 -22.29
N ALA A 46 -5.52 -1.10 -22.96
CA ALA A 46 -5.57 -0.27 -24.17
C ALA A 46 -4.83 1.09 -24.06
N PRO A 47 -4.89 1.82 -22.92
CA PRO A 47 -4.12 3.06 -22.75
C PRO A 47 -2.60 2.86 -22.85
N LEU A 48 -2.07 1.70 -22.46
CA LEU A 48 -0.64 1.39 -22.55
C LEU A 48 -0.14 1.26 -23.99
N ALA A 49 -1.05 1.01 -24.95
CA ALA A 49 -0.70 0.97 -26.37
C ALA A 49 -0.34 2.36 -26.92
N PHE A 50 -0.84 3.44 -26.30
CA PHE A 50 -0.50 4.82 -26.67
C PHE A 50 0.85 5.27 -26.11
N ASP A 51 1.35 4.60 -25.08
CA ASP A 51 2.64 4.90 -24.45
C ASP A 51 3.83 4.22 -25.19
N ARG A 52 3.55 3.54 -26.29
CA ARG A 52 4.56 3.01 -27.23
C ARG A 52 5.13 4.08 -28.15
N ALA A 53 5.34 5.31 -27.67
CA ALA A 53 6.26 6.22 -28.34
C ALA A 53 7.64 5.52 -28.30
N SER A 54 8.03 4.89 -29.42
CA SER A 54 9.33 4.26 -29.53
C SER A 54 10.36 5.40 -29.41
N LEU A 55 10.89 5.55 -28.21
CA LEU A 55 12.05 6.42 -28.02
C LEU A 55 13.14 5.83 -28.90
N PRO A 56 13.65 6.57 -29.92
CA PRO A 56 14.68 6.06 -30.76
C PRO A 56 15.89 5.69 -29.89
N ALA A 57 16.36 4.49 -30.05
CA ALA A 57 17.55 4.04 -29.33
C ALA A 57 18.69 5.04 -29.57
N PRO A 58 19.46 5.41 -28.52
CA PRO A 58 20.60 6.30 -28.70
C PRO A 58 21.50 5.85 -29.84
N ALA A 59 21.89 6.79 -30.70
CA ALA A 59 22.73 6.49 -31.85
C ALA A 59 23.99 5.70 -31.43
N GLY A 60 24.23 4.57 -32.07
CA GLY A 60 25.38 3.70 -31.79
C GLY A 60 25.21 2.75 -30.58
N LEU A 61 24.01 2.64 -29.96
CA LEU A 61 23.80 1.68 -28.87
C LEU A 61 24.05 0.25 -29.34
N ALA A 62 23.50 -0.14 -30.49
CA ALA A 62 23.68 -1.50 -31.05
C ALA A 62 25.15 -1.82 -31.33
N SER A 63 25.89 -0.90 -31.92
CA SER A 63 27.34 -1.10 -32.20
C SER A 63 28.16 -1.16 -30.91
N ARG A 64 27.84 -0.37 -29.89
CA ARG A 64 28.49 -0.41 -28.57
C ARG A 64 28.20 -1.72 -27.85
N THR A 65 26.96 -2.21 -27.89
CA THR A 65 26.56 -3.48 -27.29
C THR A 65 27.24 -4.65 -27.99
N LEU A 66 27.27 -4.66 -29.33
CA LEU A 66 27.97 -5.69 -30.10
C LEU A 66 29.47 -5.65 -29.85
N ALA A 67 30.11 -4.49 -29.79
CA ALA A 67 31.50 -4.34 -29.45
C ALA A 67 31.80 -4.84 -28.01
N PHE A 68 30.91 -4.54 -27.06
CA PHE A 68 31.04 -5.04 -25.69
C PHE A 68 30.92 -6.57 -25.61
N VAL A 69 29.95 -7.16 -26.30
CA VAL A 69 29.76 -8.62 -26.36
C VAL A 69 30.94 -9.29 -27.07
N ALA A 70 31.41 -8.73 -28.19
CA ALA A 70 32.57 -9.21 -28.90
C ALA A 70 33.89 -9.13 -28.10
N ALA A 71 34.03 -8.11 -27.24
CA ALA A 71 35.16 -7.99 -26.32
C ALA A 71 35.10 -8.99 -25.15
N GLN A 72 33.91 -9.45 -24.80
CA GLN A 72 33.70 -10.44 -23.75
C GLN A 72 33.74 -11.87 -24.28
N THR A 73 33.30 -12.07 -25.51
CA THR A 73 33.50 -13.33 -26.25
C THR A 73 34.84 -13.24 -26.97
N GLY A 74 35.93 -13.60 -26.28
CA GLY A 74 37.23 -13.80 -26.94
C GLY A 74 37.07 -14.75 -28.14
N PRO A 75 38.04 -14.83 -29.09
CA PRO A 75 37.90 -15.58 -30.32
C PRO A 75 37.86 -17.09 -30.02
N GLU A 76 36.78 -17.58 -29.48
CA GLU A 76 36.44 -18.99 -29.50
C GLU A 76 35.82 -19.27 -30.86
N THR A 77 36.69 -19.70 -31.80
CA THR A 77 36.24 -20.32 -33.05
C THR A 77 35.31 -21.47 -32.71
N LEU A 78 34.05 -21.34 -33.04
CA LEU A 78 33.06 -22.43 -32.96
C LEU A 78 33.62 -23.61 -33.82
N PRO A 79 33.97 -24.76 -33.22
CA PRO A 79 34.41 -25.88 -34.01
C PRO A 79 33.22 -26.46 -34.77
N LEU A 80 33.30 -26.42 -36.09
CA LEU A 80 32.44 -27.22 -36.99
C LEU A 80 32.36 -28.65 -36.47
N ARG A 81 31.16 -29.09 -36.18
CA ARG A 81 30.82 -30.41 -35.66
C ARG A 81 31.41 -31.50 -36.55
N ARG A 82 32.52 -32.11 -36.16
CA ARG A 82 33.03 -33.37 -36.73
C ARG A 82 32.24 -34.55 -36.13
N PRO A 83 31.97 -35.61 -36.92
CA PRO A 83 31.25 -36.79 -36.43
C PRO A 83 32.03 -37.46 -35.30
N MET A 84 31.31 -37.74 -34.21
CA MET A 84 31.85 -38.41 -33.03
C MET A 84 32.28 -39.83 -33.36
N THR A 85 33.57 -40.11 -33.32
CA THR A 85 34.08 -41.43 -32.98
C THR A 85 34.20 -41.55 -31.48
N PRO A 86 33.82 -42.69 -30.86
CA PRO A 86 33.92 -42.85 -29.43
C PRO A 86 35.37 -42.96 -29.02
N ALA A 87 35.96 -41.93 -28.47
CA ALA A 87 37.28 -41.94 -27.87
C ALA A 87 37.16 -42.20 -26.35
N ARG A 88 37.78 -43.29 -26.01
CA ARG A 88 38.21 -43.85 -24.75
C ARG A 88 38.49 -42.75 -23.69
N GLU A 89 37.86 -42.89 -22.54
CA GLU A 89 38.09 -42.09 -21.34
C GLU A 89 39.57 -42.09 -20.93
N ALA A 90 40.25 -41.00 -21.17
CA ALA A 90 41.51 -40.69 -20.49
C ALA A 90 41.17 -39.63 -19.42
N GLY A 91 41.25 -40.02 -18.15
CA GLY A 91 41.02 -39.16 -17.01
C GLY A 91 41.91 -37.93 -17.08
N ALA A 92 41.31 -36.79 -17.29
CA ALA A 92 41.97 -35.50 -17.15
C ALA A 92 41.95 -35.06 -15.66
N PRO A 93 43.04 -34.50 -15.13
CA PRO A 93 43.09 -34.07 -13.74
C PRO A 93 42.19 -32.85 -13.56
N ALA A 94 41.02 -33.11 -12.98
CA ALA A 94 40.08 -32.07 -12.59
C ALA A 94 40.51 -31.50 -11.23
N SER A 95 41.34 -30.47 -11.19
CA SER A 95 41.52 -29.79 -9.89
C SER A 95 41.91 -28.31 -9.88
N GLY A 96 42.19 -27.69 -11.03
CA GLY A 96 42.62 -26.28 -11.02
C GLY A 96 41.55 -25.24 -11.44
N ARG A 97 40.58 -25.64 -12.26
CA ARG A 97 39.59 -24.71 -12.85
C ARG A 97 38.24 -24.71 -12.15
N ALA A 98 37.84 -25.83 -11.56
CA ALA A 98 36.51 -25.95 -10.94
C ALA A 98 36.28 -24.99 -9.75
N TRP A 99 37.32 -24.59 -9.05
CA TRP A 99 37.20 -23.62 -7.97
C TRP A 99 37.04 -22.16 -8.51
N LEU A 100 37.75 -21.85 -9.60
CA LEU A 100 37.62 -20.55 -10.29
C LEU A 100 36.21 -20.37 -10.87
N ASP A 101 35.66 -21.43 -11.50
CA ASP A 101 34.29 -21.40 -12.01
C ASP A 101 33.26 -21.23 -10.88
N ARG A 102 33.48 -21.85 -9.73
CA ARG A 102 32.64 -21.65 -8.54
C ARG A 102 32.79 -20.24 -7.98
N LEU A 103 34.00 -19.69 -7.95
CA LEU A 103 34.26 -18.32 -7.53
C LEU A 103 33.60 -17.30 -8.49
N LEU A 104 33.68 -17.54 -9.78
CA LEU A 104 33.06 -16.70 -10.80
C LEU A 104 31.52 -16.73 -10.68
N MET A 105 30.95 -17.95 -10.50
CA MET A 105 29.50 -18.08 -10.25
C MET A 105 29.07 -17.43 -8.94
N ALA A 106 29.86 -17.59 -7.89
CA ALA A 106 29.56 -16.93 -6.60
C ALA A 106 29.68 -15.41 -6.71
N ALA A 107 30.67 -14.89 -7.42
CA ALA A 107 30.86 -13.47 -7.64
C ALA A 107 29.73 -12.86 -8.51
N SER A 108 29.31 -13.57 -9.56
CA SER A 108 28.20 -13.13 -10.42
C SER A 108 26.84 -13.19 -9.68
N ALA A 109 26.61 -14.22 -8.86
CA ALA A 109 25.43 -14.31 -8.01
C ALA A 109 25.40 -13.18 -6.96
N LEU A 110 26.55 -12.88 -6.33
CA LEU A 110 26.66 -11.78 -5.39
C LEU A 110 26.41 -10.43 -6.06
N ALA A 111 26.99 -10.19 -7.24
CA ALA A 111 26.76 -8.97 -8.01
C ALA A 111 25.28 -8.83 -8.43
N ALA A 112 24.64 -9.93 -8.84
CA ALA A 112 23.22 -9.94 -9.14
C ALA A 112 22.38 -9.63 -7.88
N CYS A 113 22.69 -10.19 -6.72
CA CYS A 113 22.02 -9.87 -5.46
C CYS A 113 22.17 -8.39 -5.08
N ILE A 114 23.38 -7.83 -5.19
CA ILE A 114 23.64 -6.40 -4.89
C ILE A 114 22.81 -5.47 -5.78
N LEU A 115 22.55 -5.85 -7.02
CA LEU A 115 21.76 -5.04 -7.96
C LEU A 115 20.25 -5.27 -7.82
N VAL A 116 19.82 -6.52 -7.64
CA VAL A 116 18.40 -6.90 -7.66
C VAL A 116 17.73 -6.64 -6.31
N VAL A 117 18.42 -6.89 -5.20
CA VAL A 117 17.81 -6.74 -3.86
C VAL A 117 17.33 -5.30 -3.60
N PRO A 118 18.12 -4.23 -3.83
CA PRO A 118 17.65 -2.87 -3.66
C PRO A 118 16.44 -2.54 -4.56
N LEU A 119 16.49 -2.96 -5.82
CA LEU A 119 15.42 -2.71 -6.79
C LEU A 119 14.10 -3.39 -6.38
N VAL A 120 14.17 -4.61 -5.88
CA VAL A 120 12.99 -5.33 -5.34
C VAL A 120 12.50 -4.66 -4.06
N TYR A 121 13.39 -4.25 -3.19
CA TYR A 121 13.04 -3.55 -1.95
C TYR A 121 12.32 -2.23 -2.25
N ASP A 122 12.85 -1.41 -3.16
CA ASP A 122 12.22 -0.16 -3.59
C ASP A 122 10.85 -0.40 -4.23
N ALA A 123 10.73 -1.41 -5.09
CA ALA A 123 9.45 -1.76 -5.70
C ALA A 123 8.38 -2.21 -4.67
N ILE A 124 8.79 -2.93 -3.62
CA ILE A 124 7.90 -3.34 -2.53
C ILE A 124 7.47 -2.13 -1.71
N THR A 125 8.39 -1.27 -1.32
CA THR A 125 8.10 -0.06 -0.52
C THR A 125 7.18 0.90 -1.28
N GLU A 126 7.43 1.11 -2.56
CA GLU A 126 6.56 1.93 -3.41
C GLU A 126 5.16 1.31 -3.59
N SER A 127 5.08 0.00 -3.77
CA SER A 127 3.79 -0.70 -3.85
C SER A 127 2.97 -0.56 -2.57
N ARG A 128 3.62 -0.58 -1.40
CA ARG A 128 2.99 -0.37 -0.09
C ARG A 128 2.51 1.07 0.06
N ALA A 129 3.34 2.05 -0.27
CA ALA A 129 2.98 3.46 -0.25
C ALA A 129 1.73 3.72 -1.13
N ARG A 130 1.72 3.24 -2.36
CA ARG A 130 0.57 3.35 -3.27
C ARG A 130 -0.69 2.64 -2.72
N ARG A 131 -0.54 1.60 -1.91
CA ARG A 131 -1.68 0.95 -1.26
C ARG A 131 -2.27 1.84 -0.17
N VAL A 132 -1.43 2.44 0.68
CA VAL A 132 -1.86 3.41 1.70
C VAL A 132 -2.58 4.59 1.05
N GLU A 133 -2.02 5.16 0.00
CA GLU A 133 -2.63 6.28 -0.75
C GLU A 133 -4.02 5.92 -1.29
N ARG A 134 -4.17 4.75 -1.92
CA ARG A 134 -5.49 4.29 -2.40
C ARG A 134 -6.49 4.10 -1.26
N ASN A 135 -6.03 3.59 -0.12
CA ASN A 135 -6.87 3.43 1.06
C ASN A 135 -7.31 4.79 1.60
N LEU A 136 -6.39 5.76 1.72
CA LEU A 136 -6.71 7.13 2.12
C LEU A 136 -7.68 7.80 1.17
N GLN A 137 -7.56 7.61 -0.15
CA GLN A 137 -8.52 8.11 -1.13
C GLN A 137 -9.92 7.55 -0.91
N ARG A 138 -10.04 6.26 -0.56
CA ARG A 138 -11.36 5.65 -0.22
C ARG A 138 -11.94 6.25 1.06
N VAL A 139 -11.11 6.40 2.09
CA VAL A 139 -11.54 7.02 3.36
C VAL A 139 -11.92 8.48 3.14
N ALA A 140 -11.14 9.24 2.35
CA ALA A 140 -11.47 10.61 1.98
C ALA A 140 -12.83 10.70 1.28
N GLY A 141 -13.08 9.82 0.30
CA GLY A 141 -14.36 9.73 -0.38
C GLY A 141 -15.53 9.42 0.57
N ALA A 142 -15.32 8.51 1.53
CA ALA A 142 -16.30 8.16 2.54
C ALA A 142 -16.60 9.34 3.50
N LEU A 143 -15.54 10.00 4.00
CA LEU A 143 -15.67 11.18 4.88
C LEU A 143 -16.33 12.36 4.17
N HIS A 144 -15.93 12.66 2.95
CA HIS A 144 -16.55 13.73 2.15
C HIS A 144 -18.02 13.45 1.87
N GLY A 145 -18.33 12.23 1.42
CA GLY A 145 -19.72 11.86 1.19
C GLY A 145 -20.59 11.97 2.44
N TYR A 146 -20.03 11.61 3.62
CA TYR A 146 -20.70 11.82 4.91
C TYR A 146 -20.87 13.33 5.19
N GLY A 147 -19.76 14.10 5.09
CA GLY A 147 -19.76 15.54 5.33
C GLY A 147 -20.68 16.33 4.39
N GLU A 148 -20.86 15.89 3.14
CA GLU A 148 -21.82 16.50 2.21
C GLU A 148 -23.27 16.23 2.61
N SER A 149 -23.58 15.02 3.11
CA SER A 149 -24.94 14.67 3.53
C SER A 149 -25.30 15.24 4.89
N GLN A 150 -24.36 15.31 5.84
CA GLN A 150 -24.59 15.73 7.22
C GLN A 150 -24.14 17.18 7.50
N ARG A 151 -23.39 17.81 6.59
CA ARG A 151 -22.70 19.11 6.70
C ARG A 151 -21.57 19.16 7.74
N VAL A 152 -21.37 18.09 8.47
CA VAL A 152 -20.33 17.92 9.48
C VAL A 152 -19.63 16.57 9.27
N TYR A 153 -18.41 16.46 9.71
CA TYR A 153 -17.70 15.18 9.72
C TYR A 153 -18.15 14.30 10.89
N PRO A 154 -17.94 12.96 10.84
CA PRO A 154 -18.27 12.08 11.94
C PRO A 154 -17.64 12.58 13.24
N THR A 155 -18.44 12.73 14.28
CA THR A 155 -17.98 13.26 15.59
C THR A 155 -18.52 12.33 16.67
N PRO A 156 -17.68 11.89 17.61
CA PRO A 156 -18.14 11.08 18.72
C PRO A 156 -19.06 11.89 19.63
N PRO A 157 -19.90 11.25 20.44
CA PRO A 157 -20.72 11.93 21.43
C PRO A 157 -19.86 12.71 22.44
N ASP A 158 -20.39 13.81 22.99
CA ASP A 158 -19.72 14.63 24.00
C ASP A 158 -19.73 13.96 25.38
N GLY A 159 -19.08 12.81 25.47
CA GLY A 159 -18.94 12.01 26.68
C GLY A 159 -19.53 10.60 26.58
N GLY A 160 -19.28 9.81 27.60
CA GLY A 160 -19.67 8.40 27.65
C GLY A 160 -18.63 7.45 27.07
N PRO A 161 -18.89 6.14 27.11
CA PRO A 161 -17.92 5.12 26.70
C PRO A 161 -17.54 5.20 25.21
N LEU A 162 -18.47 5.61 24.36
CA LEU A 162 -18.29 5.76 22.92
C LEU A 162 -17.70 7.13 22.49
N SER A 163 -17.42 8.02 23.45
CA SER A 163 -16.72 9.30 23.19
C SER A 163 -15.26 9.03 22.83
N ARG A 164 -15.00 8.55 21.62
CA ARG A 164 -13.68 8.09 21.16
C ARG A 164 -13.44 8.49 19.70
N ALA A 165 -12.22 8.94 19.39
CA ALA A 165 -11.84 9.31 18.03
C ALA A 165 -12.16 8.22 17.00
N GLY A 166 -11.84 6.97 17.30
CA GLY A 166 -12.03 5.83 16.37
C GLY A 166 -13.47 5.54 15.99
N LEU A 167 -14.48 6.16 16.66
CA LEU A 167 -15.88 5.94 16.34
C LEU A 167 -16.26 6.40 14.91
N TYR A 168 -15.43 7.23 14.28
CA TYR A 168 -15.65 7.62 12.88
C TYR A 168 -15.80 6.42 11.94
N ALA A 169 -15.00 5.38 12.15
CA ALA A 169 -14.98 4.22 11.27
C ALA A 169 -16.26 3.35 11.37
N PRO A 170 -16.72 2.93 12.57
CA PRO A 170 -18.05 2.34 12.75
C PRO A 170 -19.18 3.21 12.21
N THR A 171 -19.11 4.54 12.38
CA THR A 171 -20.11 5.47 11.85
C THR A 171 -20.18 5.42 10.32
N LEU A 172 -19.03 5.42 9.63
CA LEU A 172 -18.96 5.32 8.16
C LEU A 172 -19.41 3.95 7.63
N VAL A 173 -19.14 2.88 8.38
CA VAL A 173 -19.66 1.53 8.06
C VAL A 173 -21.17 1.48 8.22
N SER A 174 -21.72 2.04 9.31
CA SER A 174 -23.15 2.11 9.56
C SER A 174 -23.89 2.93 8.50
N ASP A 175 -23.25 3.99 7.96
CA ASP A 175 -23.76 4.82 6.87
C ASP A 175 -23.47 4.23 5.47
N HIS A 176 -23.01 2.98 5.40
CA HIS A 176 -22.69 2.24 4.15
C HIS A 176 -21.65 2.92 3.25
N ARG A 177 -20.75 3.72 3.82
CA ARG A 177 -19.68 4.43 3.09
C ARG A 177 -18.35 3.73 3.12
N LEU A 178 -18.14 2.87 4.13
CA LEU A 178 -16.98 1.97 4.21
C LEU A 178 -17.44 0.52 4.35
N VAL A 179 -16.61 -0.39 3.88
CA VAL A 179 -16.79 -1.83 4.07
C VAL A 179 -15.97 -2.25 5.29
N ALA A 180 -16.59 -3.02 6.18
CA ALA A 180 -16.01 -3.31 7.50
C ALA A 180 -14.73 -4.15 7.45
N ASP A 181 -14.54 -5.00 6.43
CA ASP A 181 -13.51 -6.05 6.33
C ASP A 181 -12.66 -6.00 5.06
N ASP A 182 -12.65 -4.86 4.33
CA ASP A 182 -11.88 -4.72 3.08
C ASP A 182 -10.41 -4.31 3.29
N GLY A 183 -9.99 -4.11 4.54
CA GLY A 183 -8.65 -3.70 4.91
C GLY A 183 -8.29 -2.25 4.56
N THR A 184 -9.28 -1.40 4.26
CA THR A 184 -9.07 0.02 3.93
C THR A 184 -8.40 0.79 5.07
N LEU A 185 -8.68 0.43 6.35
CA LEU A 185 -8.08 1.07 7.52
C LEU A 185 -6.81 0.37 8.04
N VAL A 186 -6.19 -0.48 7.23
CA VAL A 186 -4.98 -1.22 7.62
C VAL A 186 -3.79 -0.77 6.79
N VAL A 187 -2.72 -0.35 7.46
CA VAL A 187 -1.43 -0.02 6.85
C VAL A 187 -0.64 -1.31 6.63
N PRO A 188 -0.06 -1.53 5.44
CA PRO A 188 0.81 -2.69 5.21
C PRO A 188 1.97 -2.74 6.23
N ASP A 189 2.22 -3.92 6.78
CA ASP A 189 3.26 -4.20 7.80
C ASP A 189 2.99 -3.61 9.20
N SER A 190 1.86 -2.97 9.44
CA SER A 190 1.45 -2.60 10.80
C SER A 190 1.24 -3.84 11.68
N ASP A 191 1.18 -3.64 12.99
CA ASP A 191 0.81 -4.71 13.92
C ASP A 191 -0.58 -5.26 13.62
N LEU A 192 -1.48 -4.42 13.17
CA LEU A 192 -2.83 -4.81 12.80
C LEU A 192 -2.84 -5.67 11.53
N ALA A 193 -2.04 -5.31 10.52
CA ALA A 193 -1.86 -6.12 9.31
C ALA A 193 -1.26 -7.50 9.63
N ARG A 194 -0.30 -7.58 10.56
CA ARG A 194 0.33 -8.85 10.96
C ARG A 194 -0.63 -9.79 11.69
N ARG A 195 -1.65 -9.28 12.36
CA ARG A 195 -2.70 -10.09 13.00
C ARG A 195 -3.62 -10.77 11.98
N GLY A 196 -3.73 -10.24 10.76
CA GLY A 196 -4.39 -10.87 9.62
C GLY A 196 -5.91 -10.92 9.63
N SER A 197 -6.59 -10.44 10.68
CA SER A 197 -8.05 -10.54 10.83
C SER A 197 -8.66 -9.26 11.42
N PHE A 198 -8.42 -8.12 10.76
CA PHE A 198 -9.05 -6.87 11.17
C PHE A 198 -10.41 -6.70 10.51
N ARG A 199 -11.42 -6.36 11.32
CA ARG A 199 -12.74 -5.90 10.90
C ARG A 199 -13.15 -4.70 11.76
N ILE A 200 -13.68 -3.68 11.13
CA ILE A 200 -14.28 -2.53 11.84
C ILE A 200 -15.51 -3.06 12.59
N PRO A 201 -15.61 -2.89 13.92
CA PRO A 201 -16.79 -3.29 14.67
C PRO A 201 -18.00 -2.41 14.30
N THR A 202 -19.22 -2.94 14.44
CA THR A 202 -20.41 -2.12 14.30
C THR A 202 -20.70 -1.33 15.58
N ILE A 203 -21.55 -0.31 15.47
CA ILE A 203 -21.96 0.49 16.65
C ILE A 203 -22.68 -0.40 17.66
N GLU A 204 -23.55 -1.29 17.20
CA GLU A 204 -24.29 -2.25 18.04
C GLU A 204 -23.37 -3.23 18.78
N GLU A 205 -22.30 -3.68 18.11
CA GLU A 205 -21.26 -4.52 18.74
C GLU A 205 -20.53 -3.78 19.85
N LEU A 206 -20.19 -2.50 19.61
CA LEU A 206 -19.56 -1.64 20.62
C LEU A 206 -20.48 -1.41 21.82
N GLU A 207 -21.76 -1.09 21.58
CA GLU A 207 -22.75 -0.90 22.61
C GLU A 207 -22.96 -2.17 23.44
N ALA A 208 -23.11 -3.32 22.80
CA ALA A 208 -23.28 -4.60 23.46
C ALA A 208 -22.06 -5.04 24.29
N ALA A 209 -20.86 -4.59 23.90
CA ALA A 209 -19.62 -4.90 24.60
C ALA A 209 -19.35 -4.01 25.81
N GLN A 210 -20.07 -2.89 25.98
CA GLN A 210 -19.81 -1.93 27.06
C GLN A 210 -19.74 -2.61 28.42
N GLY A 211 -18.74 -2.21 29.21
CA GLY A 211 -18.51 -2.77 30.55
C GLY A 211 -17.83 -4.16 30.55
N THR A 212 -17.42 -4.68 29.42
CA THR A 212 -16.66 -5.93 29.32
C THR A 212 -15.23 -5.69 28.86
N PRO A 213 -14.28 -6.59 29.13
CA PRO A 213 -12.93 -6.50 28.60
C PRO A 213 -12.86 -6.44 27.07
N ARG A 214 -13.84 -7.03 26.38
CA ARG A 214 -13.93 -6.95 24.92
C ARG A 214 -14.17 -5.55 24.41
N PHE A 215 -14.86 -4.71 25.16
CA PHE A 215 -15.03 -3.31 24.80
C PHE A 215 -13.68 -2.59 24.70
N ASP A 216 -12.78 -2.81 25.67
CA ASP A 216 -11.45 -2.20 25.67
C ASP A 216 -10.60 -2.67 24.48
N GLU A 217 -10.77 -3.92 24.05
CA GLU A 217 -10.12 -4.42 22.84
C GLU A 217 -10.66 -3.73 21.59
N LEU A 218 -11.99 -3.63 21.47
CA LEU A 218 -12.64 -3.07 20.28
C LEU A 218 -12.33 -1.57 20.13
N ILE A 219 -12.39 -0.77 21.19
CA ILE A 219 -12.12 0.67 21.11
C ILE A 219 -10.68 0.98 20.73
N ARG A 220 -9.72 0.09 21.04
CA ARG A 220 -8.31 0.28 20.65
C ARG A 220 -8.08 0.13 19.16
N ILE A 221 -8.87 -0.67 18.48
CA ILE A 221 -8.66 -1.03 17.08
C ILE A 221 -9.75 -0.55 16.13
N MET A 222 -10.89 -0.02 16.61
CA MET A 222 -12.05 0.27 15.78
C MET A 222 -11.76 1.26 14.63
N GLY A 223 -10.79 2.18 14.79
CA GLY A 223 -10.34 3.12 13.76
C GLY A 223 -9.21 2.58 12.89
N GLY A 224 -8.79 1.32 13.08
CA GLY A 224 -7.66 0.73 12.35
C GLY A 224 -6.32 1.35 12.74
N ASP A 225 -5.43 1.44 11.77
CA ASP A 225 -4.10 2.05 11.90
C ASP A 225 -4.11 3.57 11.74
N PHE A 226 -5.29 4.19 11.58
CA PHE A 226 -5.44 5.63 11.43
C PHE A 226 -6.05 6.26 12.67
N GLY A 227 -5.50 7.42 13.04
CA GLY A 227 -6.08 8.33 14.00
C GLY A 227 -7.02 9.32 13.31
N TYR A 228 -7.95 9.86 14.08
CA TYR A 228 -8.96 10.76 13.57
C TYR A 228 -9.06 12.02 14.45
N THR A 229 -9.55 13.11 13.87
CA THR A 229 -9.70 14.37 14.58
C THR A 229 -10.53 14.22 15.85
N LEU A 230 -10.04 14.80 16.93
CA LEU A 230 -10.74 14.91 18.22
C LEU A 230 -11.75 16.04 18.24
N SER A 231 -11.94 16.76 17.11
CA SER A 231 -12.79 17.95 17.06
C SER A 231 -12.31 19.06 17.99
N HIS A 232 -13.15 20.00 18.38
CA HIS A 232 -12.79 21.09 19.28
C HIS A 232 -13.88 21.34 20.32
N ARG A 233 -13.55 22.04 21.41
CA ARG A 233 -14.52 22.46 22.41
C ARG A 233 -14.83 23.93 22.27
N CYS A 234 -16.13 24.27 22.31
CA CYS A 234 -16.53 25.65 22.39
C CYS A 234 -16.25 26.25 23.79
N ALA A 235 -16.38 27.55 23.94
CA ALA A 235 -16.18 28.26 25.23
C ALA A 235 -17.05 27.73 26.39
N ALA A 236 -18.18 27.07 26.09
CA ALA A 236 -19.02 26.41 27.09
C ALA A 236 -18.55 24.99 27.44
N GLY A 237 -17.39 24.56 26.95
CA GLY A 237 -16.79 23.25 27.19
C GLY A 237 -17.42 22.08 26.42
N ARG A 238 -18.42 22.32 25.58
CA ARG A 238 -19.10 21.30 24.80
C ARG A 238 -18.33 20.98 23.56
N LEU A 239 -18.22 19.66 23.21
CA LEU A 239 -17.63 19.20 21.98
C LEU A 239 -18.45 19.72 20.78
N GLN A 240 -17.76 20.25 19.79
CA GLN A 240 -18.33 20.73 18.53
C GLN A 240 -17.82 19.86 17.38
N PRO A 241 -18.68 19.46 16.45
CA PRO A 241 -18.26 18.73 15.26
C PRO A 241 -17.44 19.64 14.33
N ASN A 242 -16.51 19.06 13.59
CA ASN A 242 -15.85 19.77 12.51
C ASN A 242 -16.82 19.92 11.34
N GLU A 243 -17.09 21.17 10.95
CA GLU A 243 -17.86 21.48 9.75
C GLU A 243 -17.07 21.12 8.48
N ASN A 244 -17.79 20.72 7.44
CA ASN A 244 -17.15 20.45 6.13
C ASN A 244 -16.89 21.78 5.39
N LEU A 245 -15.79 22.43 5.72
CA LEU A 245 -15.35 23.70 5.10
C LEU A 245 -14.32 23.51 4.00
N ARG A 246 -13.86 22.27 3.77
CA ARG A 246 -12.84 21.91 2.77
C ARG A 246 -11.54 22.70 2.93
N ARG A 247 -11.05 22.86 4.14
CA ARG A 247 -9.81 23.56 4.45
C ARG A 247 -8.60 22.71 4.09
N ALA A 248 -7.67 23.27 3.32
CA ALA A 248 -6.45 22.58 2.90
C ALA A 248 -5.41 22.39 4.03
N THR A 249 -5.55 23.12 5.13
CA THR A 249 -4.61 23.08 6.27
C THR A 249 -5.17 22.35 7.49
N HIS A 250 -6.40 21.82 7.40
CA HIS A 250 -7.08 21.21 8.54
C HIS A 250 -7.06 19.68 8.43
N PRO A 251 -6.21 18.96 9.20
CA PRO A 251 -6.14 17.51 9.16
C PRO A 251 -7.39 16.86 9.73
N LEU A 252 -7.93 15.87 9.02
CA LEU A 252 -9.06 15.05 9.45
C LEU A 252 -8.63 13.69 9.95
N LEU A 253 -7.62 13.09 9.29
CA LEU A 253 -7.17 11.74 9.57
C LEU A 253 -5.68 11.68 9.30
N ALA A 254 -4.96 10.94 10.13
CA ALA A 254 -3.54 10.66 9.91
C ALA A 254 -3.20 9.26 10.45
N ASP A 255 -1.98 8.81 10.26
CA ASP A 255 -1.49 7.60 10.94
C ASP A 255 -1.74 7.71 12.45
N ALA A 256 -2.25 6.65 13.07
CA ALA A 256 -2.56 6.66 14.49
C ALA A 256 -1.30 6.91 15.33
N PRO A 257 -1.35 7.80 16.33
CA PRO A 257 -0.21 8.06 17.19
C PRO A 257 0.15 6.82 18.01
N ALA A 258 1.45 6.61 18.24
CA ALA A 258 1.95 5.68 19.24
C ALA A 258 1.56 6.13 20.65
N GLU A 259 1.82 5.28 21.66
CA GLU A 259 1.48 5.61 23.05
C GLU A 259 2.09 6.92 23.56
N CYS A 260 3.27 7.32 23.04
CA CYS A 260 3.90 8.60 23.38
C CYS A 260 3.19 9.83 22.77
N CYS A 261 2.32 9.64 21.77
CA CYS A 261 1.61 10.70 21.04
C CYS A 261 2.54 11.77 20.43
N GLU A 262 3.73 11.38 20.00
CA GLU A 262 4.67 12.26 19.30
C GLU A 262 4.87 11.88 17.85
N LYS A 263 4.67 10.59 17.56
CA LYS A 263 4.77 10.02 16.21
C LYS A 263 3.88 8.78 16.09
N SER A 264 3.74 8.24 14.89
CA SER A 264 3.18 6.91 14.64
C SER A 264 4.30 5.88 14.45
N ASP A 265 4.03 4.64 14.84
CA ASP A 265 4.92 3.50 14.59
C ASP A 265 4.51 2.68 13.35
N ASN A 266 3.50 3.13 12.60
CA ASN A 266 2.96 2.40 11.44
C ASN A 266 3.93 2.35 10.25
N HIS A 267 4.86 3.30 10.17
CA HIS A 267 5.83 3.38 9.08
C HIS A 267 7.26 3.40 9.61
N PRO A 268 8.06 2.37 9.32
CA PRO A 268 9.44 2.27 9.81
C PRO A 268 10.38 3.32 9.21
N ASP A 269 10.00 3.93 8.08
CA ASP A 269 10.76 4.99 7.42
C ASP A 269 10.54 6.39 8.04
N GLY A 270 9.72 6.50 9.09
CA GLY A 270 9.45 7.74 9.81
C GLY A 270 8.52 8.72 9.08
N PHE A 271 7.93 8.31 7.95
CA PHE A 271 6.92 9.12 7.27
C PHE A 271 5.53 8.86 7.84
N HIS A 272 4.68 9.89 7.76
CA HIS A 272 3.29 9.86 8.19
C HIS A 272 2.41 10.36 7.06
N TYR A 273 1.26 9.72 6.89
CA TYR A 273 0.24 10.17 5.95
C TYR A 273 -0.82 10.98 6.69
N ILE A 274 -1.15 12.14 6.14
CA ILE A 274 -2.13 13.08 6.70
C ILE A 274 -3.15 13.40 5.63
N LEU A 275 -4.43 13.17 5.91
CA LEU A 275 -5.55 13.54 5.06
C LEU A 275 -6.17 14.84 5.58
N PHE A 276 -6.37 15.80 4.70
CA PHE A 276 -6.96 17.11 5.00
C PHE A 276 -8.43 17.21 4.59
N GLU A 277 -9.12 18.22 5.08
CA GLU A 277 -10.55 18.44 4.82
C GLU A 277 -10.91 18.61 3.35
N ASP A 278 -10.02 19.15 2.51
CA ASP A 278 -10.23 19.31 1.07
C ASP A 278 -10.06 18.00 0.29
N GLY A 279 -9.58 16.95 0.96
CA GLY A 279 -9.39 15.60 0.40
C GLY A 279 -7.99 15.32 -0.15
N HIS A 280 -7.11 16.31 -0.14
CA HIS A 280 -5.72 16.00 -0.43
C HIS A 280 -5.07 15.27 0.75
N PHE A 281 -4.02 14.53 0.48
CA PHE A 281 -3.18 13.91 1.51
C PHE A 281 -1.72 14.30 1.29
N GLU A 282 -1.00 14.41 2.38
CA GLU A 282 0.43 14.67 2.40
C GLU A 282 1.16 13.52 3.07
N ARG A 283 2.40 13.30 2.63
CA ARG A 283 3.35 12.42 3.29
C ARG A 283 4.41 13.29 3.95
N ARG A 284 4.42 13.37 5.29
CA ARG A 284 5.36 14.18 6.07
C ARG A 284 6.30 13.29 6.89
N HIS A 285 7.58 13.67 6.93
CA HIS A 285 8.52 13.02 7.84
C HIS A 285 8.26 13.48 9.27
N VAL A 286 8.57 12.62 10.27
CA VAL A 286 8.35 12.88 11.69
C VAL A 286 8.91 14.22 12.16
N ASP A 287 10.07 14.65 11.65
CA ASP A 287 10.71 15.93 11.99
C ASP A 287 9.86 17.17 11.63
N PHE A 288 8.85 17.00 10.78
CA PHE A 288 7.97 18.07 10.29
C PHE A 288 6.52 17.95 10.82
N LEU A 289 6.28 17.07 11.79
CA LEU A 289 4.96 16.92 12.41
C LEU A 289 4.69 18.03 13.46
N HIS A 290 5.74 18.71 13.88
CA HIS A 290 5.72 19.77 14.87
C HIS A 290 6.10 21.08 14.16
N GLN A 291 5.13 21.82 13.66
CA GLN A 291 5.36 23.16 13.15
C GLN A 291 5.01 24.18 14.25
N GLU A 292 5.95 25.01 14.53
CA GLU A 292 6.08 26.15 15.45
C GLU A 292 4.98 26.42 16.50
N ASP A 293 3.74 26.08 16.37
CA ASP A 293 2.67 26.18 17.38
C ASP A 293 1.53 25.16 17.14
N ASP A 294 1.72 24.23 16.20
CA ASP A 294 0.70 23.25 15.83
C ASP A 294 1.28 21.83 15.80
N HIS A 295 0.92 21.06 16.80
CA HIS A 295 1.37 19.68 16.95
C HIS A 295 0.25 18.73 16.52
N LEU A 296 0.47 17.91 15.48
CA LEU A 296 -0.56 17.03 14.90
C LEU A 296 -1.34 16.19 15.93
N TYR A 297 -0.71 15.77 17.04
CA TYR A 297 -1.30 14.90 18.06
C TYR A 297 -1.55 15.57 19.40
N ARG A 298 -1.35 16.88 19.55
CA ARG A 298 -1.56 17.63 20.79
C ARG A 298 -2.22 18.97 20.48
N ASN A 299 -3.12 19.37 21.34
CA ASN A 299 -3.70 20.69 21.24
C ASN A 299 -2.73 21.79 21.71
N ARG A 300 -3.08 23.04 21.55
CA ARG A 300 -2.26 24.20 21.97
C ARG A 300 -1.90 24.21 23.47
N GLU A 301 -2.62 23.44 24.30
CA GLU A 301 -2.27 23.22 25.70
C GLU A 301 -1.28 22.07 25.90
N GLY A 302 -0.80 21.42 24.82
CA GLY A 302 0.11 20.26 24.86
C GLY A 302 -0.57 18.95 25.27
N LYS A 303 -1.91 18.87 25.24
CA LYS A 303 -2.69 17.69 25.65
C LYS A 303 -3.20 16.91 24.44
N VAL A 304 -3.33 15.59 24.59
CA VAL A 304 -4.05 14.74 23.63
C VAL A 304 -5.53 14.81 24.00
N ALA A 305 -6.21 15.83 23.51
CA ALA A 305 -7.62 16.13 23.76
C ALA A 305 -8.17 16.98 22.61
N ALA A 306 -9.47 17.22 22.62
CA ALA A 306 -10.09 18.12 21.65
C ALA A 306 -9.40 19.49 21.63
N GLY A 307 -9.36 20.11 20.47
CA GLY A 307 -8.81 21.44 20.28
C GLY A 307 -9.53 22.51 21.11
N SER A 308 -8.85 23.60 21.36
CA SER A 308 -9.39 24.76 22.09
C SER A 308 -10.30 25.64 21.22
N ASP A 309 -10.15 25.55 19.92
CA ASP A 309 -10.94 26.28 18.93
C ASP A 309 -11.01 25.50 17.59
N PRO A 310 -11.79 25.94 16.58
CA PRO A 310 -11.94 25.22 15.30
C PRO A 310 -10.68 25.03 14.47
N ASP A 311 -9.62 25.80 14.74
CA ASP A 311 -8.34 25.74 14.01
C ASP A 311 -7.26 24.97 14.80
N ASP A 312 -7.56 24.56 16.03
CA ASP A 312 -6.69 23.73 16.88
C ASP A 312 -7.04 22.25 16.66
N THR A 313 -6.47 21.66 15.62
CA THR A 313 -6.80 20.30 15.21
C THR A 313 -5.87 19.26 15.84
N VAL A 314 -6.45 18.28 16.50
CA VAL A 314 -5.71 17.18 17.13
C VAL A 314 -6.16 15.85 16.55
N ILE A 315 -5.22 15.06 16.09
CA ILE A 315 -5.46 13.68 15.66
C ILE A 315 -5.24 12.74 16.85
N GLY A 316 -6.30 12.04 17.23
CA GLY A 316 -6.25 11.03 18.29
C GLY A 316 -6.28 9.61 17.73
N GLY A 317 -5.61 8.67 18.38
CA GLY A 317 -5.78 7.25 18.11
C GLY A 317 -7.18 6.75 18.48
N SER A 318 -7.55 5.56 18.03
CA SER A 318 -8.89 4.97 18.18
C SER A 318 -9.53 5.16 19.56
N HIS A 319 -8.76 5.00 20.63
CA HIS A 319 -9.22 5.00 22.01
C HIS A 319 -9.19 6.38 22.70
N HIS A 320 -8.58 7.40 22.07
CA HIS A 320 -8.49 8.73 22.66
C HIS A 320 -9.87 9.40 22.73
N GLN A 321 -10.09 10.09 23.84
CA GLN A 321 -11.29 10.90 24.07
C GLN A 321 -11.03 12.34 23.62
N PRO A 322 -12.05 13.02 23.06
CA PRO A 322 -12.00 14.43 22.80
C PRO A 322 -11.77 15.30 24.04
#